data_ce4660ed9cd84827170fe0680a4ea94f
#
_entry.id   ce4660ed9cd84827170fe0680a4ea94f
#
_cell.length_a   1.000
_cell.length_b   1.000
_cell.length_c   1.000
_cell.angle_alpha   90.00
_cell.angle_beta   90.00
_cell.angle_gamma   90.00
#
_symmetry.space_group_name_H-M   'P 1'
#
loop_
_entity.id
_entity.type
_entity.pdbx_description
1 polymer ?
#
loop_
_entity_poly.entity_id
_entity_poly.type
_entity_poly.pdbx_seq_one_letter_code
_entity_poly.pdbx_strand_id
1 'polypeptide(L)'
;AALFTACKIEDTLKKSREVLCAAWNLKLPSSEHLSPDDPVFEQPSKTVVGLERLMLESAGFDFRTRHPQETVIKIVRDSGWPKETLGRTAYNMSIDIYRTFAPLKQTAQTMAIACIELTARLLNLTTDFSMDAIVGSEGISFEKWSTTRGEIMETLLDLLDLFTHHRHATIVGNQFSIDNYIAVRITLNKEATALNLPRYTETIDAPKSDLNGAANGASKHSPVSPALPGATNQSPNSPPAMGPTSATGARSRVGERGKDGTVRFMLSAERARGEKEA
;
A
#
# COMPACT_ATOMS: atom_id res chain seq x y z
N ALA A 1 11.57 5.39 13.51
CA ALA A 1 11.94 6.24 12.37
C ALA A 1 10.68 6.67 11.59
N ALA A 2 9.89 5.76 11.00
CA ALA A 2 8.72 6.11 10.17
C ALA A 2 7.76 7.12 10.82
N LEU A 3 7.36 6.88 12.08
CA LEU A 3 6.51 7.83 12.82
C LEU A 3 7.20 9.19 13.00
N PHE A 4 8.50 9.21 13.28
CA PHE A 4 9.27 10.44 13.42
C PHE A 4 9.34 11.22 12.11
N THR A 5 9.58 10.54 11.00
CA THR A 5 9.55 11.13 9.65
C THR A 5 8.15 11.66 9.31
N ALA A 6 7.08 10.89 9.60
CA ALA A 6 5.71 11.32 9.38
C ALA A 6 5.37 12.58 10.17
N CYS A 7 5.80 12.68 11.44
CA CYS A 7 5.60 13.88 12.25
C CYS A 7 6.20 15.16 11.60
N LYS A 8 7.33 15.01 10.92
CA LYS A 8 7.97 16.15 10.21
C LYS A 8 7.22 16.50 8.92
N ILE A 9 6.77 15.50 8.17
CA ILE A 9 6.00 15.67 6.92
C ILE A 9 4.68 16.40 7.21
N GLU A 10 4.01 16.04 8.31
CA GLU A 10 2.70 16.58 8.71
C GLU A 10 2.81 17.78 9.67
N ASP A 11 3.93 18.49 9.68
CA ASP A 11 4.19 19.66 10.53
C ASP A 11 3.90 19.48 12.03
N THR A 12 3.83 18.22 12.47
CA THR A 12 3.65 17.85 13.89
C THR A 12 5.01 17.66 14.53
N LEU A 13 5.72 18.74 14.82
CA LEU A 13 7.10 18.71 15.31
C LEU A 13 7.21 17.98 16.65
N LYS A 14 7.91 16.85 16.66
CA LYS A 14 8.25 16.04 17.84
C LYS A 14 9.72 15.71 17.81
N LYS A 15 10.35 15.65 18.99
CA LYS A 15 11.72 15.16 19.12
C LYS A 15 11.73 13.62 19.06
N SER A 16 12.80 13.05 18.53
CA SER A 16 12.95 11.59 18.46
C SER A 16 12.87 10.92 19.83
N ARG A 17 13.39 11.55 20.89
CA ARG A 17 13.28 11.09 22.28
C ARG A 17 11.84 11.09 22.78
N GLU A 18 11.04 12.10 22.42
CA GLU A 18 9.61 12.18 22.81
C GLU A 18 8.82 11.01 22.19
N VAL A 19 9.06 10.71 20.91
CA VAL A 19 8.41 9.59 20.21
C VAL A 19 8.81 8.24 20.84
N LEU A 20 10.08 8.06 21.17
CA LEU A 20 10.58 6.84 21.83
C LEU A 20 10.01 6.70 23.24
N CYS A 21 10.01 7.77 24.02
CA CYS A 21 9.47 7.80 25.37
C CYS A 21 7.97 7.48 25.38
N ALA A 22 7.19 8.09 24.49
CA ALA A 22 5.76 7.79 24.34
C ALA A 22 5.52 6.30 24.02
N ALA A 23 6.29 5.75 23.06
CA ALA A 23 6.17 4.34 22.69
C ALA A 23 6.57 3.38 23.81
N TRP A 24 7.53 3.77 24.63
CA TRP A 24 7.97 3.01 25.79
C TRP A 24 6.92 3.02 26.89
N ASN A 25 6.43 4.20 27.23
CA ASN A 25 5.45 4.41 28.32
C ASN A 25 4.09 3.78 28.02
N LEU A 26 3.71 3.59 26.74
CA LEU A 26 2.49 2.86 26.38
C LEU A 26 2.46 1.40 26.90
N LYS A 27 3.62 0.82 27.22
CA LYS A 27 3.73 -0.56 27.70
C LYS A 27 3.86 -0.68 29.22
N LEU A 28 3.99 0.46 29.90
CA LEU A 28 4.25 0.52 31.33
C LEU A 28 3.08 1.14 32.10
N PRO A 29 2.89 0.77 33.38
CA PRO A 29 1.97 1.46 34.27
C PRO A 29 2.46 2.91 34.50
N SER A 30 1.54 3.82 34.76
CA SER A 30 1.83 5.26 34.93
C SER A 30 2.88 5.58 35.99
N SER A 31 3.04 4.69 37.02
CA SER A 31 4.05 4.83 38.07
C SER A 31 5.49 4.60 37.59
N GLU A 32 5.66 3.95 36.45
CA GLU A 32 6.98 3.60 35.89
C GLU A 32 7.31 4.39 34.61
N HIS A 33 6.51 5.41 34.30
CA HIS A 33 6.73 6.24 33.12
C HIS A 33 8.05 6.98 33.22
N LEU A 34 8.85 6.89 32.15
CA LEU A 34 10.11 7.61 32.00
C LEU A 34 9.90 8.99 31.41
N SER A 35 10.87 9.89 31.65
CA SER A 35 10.95 11.19 30.98
C SER A 35 11.64 11.06 29.63
N PRO A 36 11.32 11.92 28.65
CA PRO A 36 12.05 11.97 27.37
C PRO A 36 13.55 12.28 27.50
N ASP A 37 13.96 12.88 28.61
CA ASP A 37 15.36 13.24 28.87
C ASP A 37 16.15 12.10 29.51
N ASP A 38 15.52 10.95 29.78
CA ASP A 38 16.20 9.78 30.34
C ASP A 38 17.32 9.31 29.41
N PRO A 39 18.53 9.01 29.96
CA PRO A 39 19.67 8.54 29.21
C PRO A 39 19.42 7.29 28.38
N VAL A 40 18.45 6.45 28.75
CA VAL A 40 18.06 5.23 28.02
C VAL A 40 17.66 5.52 26.58
N PHE A 41 17.14 6.73 26.28
CA PHE A 41 16.71 7.12 24.94
C PHE A 41 17.82 7.74 24.09
N GLU A 42 19.03 7.94 24.60
CA GLU A 42 20.09 8.63 23.86
C GLU A 42 20.56 7.85 22.63
N GLN A 43 20.96 6.58 22.80
CA GLN A 43 21.41 5.75 21.68
C GLN A 43 20.29 5.38 20.72
N PRO A 44 19.09 4.95 21.17
CA PRO A 44 17.97 4.74 20.28
C PRO A 44 17.57 5.99 19.47
N SER A 45 17.68 7.18 20.05
CA SER A 45 17.42 8.44 19.36
C SER A 45 18.36 8.68 18.18
N LYS A 46 19.68 8.43 18.38
CA LYS A 46 20.67 8.52 17.29
C LYS A 46 20.37 7.51 16.17
N THR A 47 19.95 6.30 16.53
CA THR A 47 19.54 5.26 15.57
C THR A 47 18.31 5.71 14.77
N VAL A 48 17.30 6.27 15.42
CA VAL A 48 16.09 6.81 14.75
C VAL A 48 16.45 7.88 13.73
N VAL A 49 17.33 8.81 14.08
CA VAL A 49 17.80 9.88 13.15
C VAL A 49 18.58 9.29 11.96
N GLY A 50 19.44 8.29 12.21
CA GLY A 50 20.15 7.61 11.12
C GLY A 50 19.21 6.89 10.15
N LEU A 51 18.19 6.18 10.67
CA LEU A 51 17.17 5.52 9.85
C LEU A 51 16.28 6.52 9.11
N GLU A 52 15.95 7.66 9.74
CA GLU A 52 15.22 8.74 9.08
C GLU A 52 15.95 9.19 7.81
N ARG A 53 17.25 9.44 7.92
CA ARG A 53 18.06 9.85 6.77
C ARG A 53 17.92 8.86 5.61
N LEU A 54 18.03 7.55 5.88
CA LEU A 54 17.86 6.52 4.86
C LEU A 54 16.45 6.53 4.24
N MET A 55 15.43 6.77 5.06
CA MET A 55 14.04 6.88 4.57
C MET A 55 13.86 8.10 3.66
N LEU A 56 14.42 9.24 4.04
CA LEU A 56 14.35 10.47 3.23
C LEU A 56 15.07 10.30 1.89
N GLU A 57 16.25 9.70 1.90
CA GLU A 57 17.03 9.39 0.70
C GLU A 57 16.25 8.39 -0.21
N SER A 58 15.67 7.34 0.35
CA SER A 58 14.88 6.35 -0.39
C SER A 58 13.61 6.94 -1.01
N ALA A 59 12.96 7.88 -0.31
CA ALA A 59 11.79 8.60 -0.80
C ALA A 59 12.15 9.70 -1.81
N GLY A 60 13.44 9.98 -2.04
CA GLY A 60 13.90 11.08 -2.90
C GLY A 60 13.43 12.46 -2.41
N PHE A 61 13.16 12.61 -1.12
CA PHE A 61 12.63 13.82 -0.48
C PHE A 61 11.28 14.30 -1.08
N ASP A 62 10.56 13.41 -1.75
CA ASP A 62 9.23 13.72 -2.27
C ASP A 62 8.15 13.12 -1.39
N PHE A 63 7.45 13.98 -0.65
CA PHE A 63 6.43 13.61 0.33
C PHE A 63 5.02 14.05 -0.06
N ARG A 64 4.84 14.48 -1.31
CA ARG A 64 3.52 14.81 -1.84
C ARG A 64 2.75 13.52 -2.10
N THR A 65 2.06 13.05 -1.10
CA THR A 65 1.26 11.82 -1.16
C THR A 65 -0.22 12.16 -1.35
N ARG A 66 -0.89 11.38 -2.20
CA ARG A 66 -2.36 11.42 -2.28
C ARG A 66 -2.91 10.36 -1.33
N HIS A 67 -3.88 10.75 -0.54
CA HIS A 67 -4.53 9.87 0.42
C HIS A 67 -5.92 9.46 -0.06
N PRO A 68 -6.33 8.18 0.08
CA PRO A 68 -7.66 7.74 -0.33
C PRO A 68 -8.79 8.41 0.46
N GLN A 69 -8.53 8.91 1.68
CA GLN A 69 -9.51 9.56 2.55
C GLN A 69 -10.20 10.76 1.90
N GLU A 70 -9.43 11.64 1.28
CA GLU A 70 -9.97 12.82 0.60
C GLU A 70 -10.88 12.42 -0.57
N THR A 71 -10.45 11.40 -1.33
CA THR A 71 -11.23 10.86 -2.45
C THR A 71 -12.52 10.20 -1.97
N VAL A 72 -12.50 9.45 -0.85
CA VAL A 72 -13.71 8.88 -0.23
C VAL A 72 -14.69 9.99 0.12
N ILE A 73 -14.23 11.04 0.83
CA ILE A 73 -15.08 12.17 1.22
C ILE A 73 -15.70 12.84 -0.02
N LYS A 74 -14.88 13.07 -1.05
CA LYS A 74 -15.33 13.72 -2.29
C LYS A 74 -16.41 12.88 -2.98
N ILE A 75 -16.16 11.60 -3.21
CA ILE A 75 -17.11 10.71 -3.89
C ILE A 75 -18.42 10.63 -3.10
N VAL A 76 -18.37 10.36 -1.79
CA VAL A 76 -19.56 10.23 -0.95
C VAL A 76 -20.39 11.52 -0.94
N ARG A 77 -19.73 12.69 -0.88
CA ARG A 77 -20.38 13.98 -0.92
C ARG A 77 -21.05 14.27 -2.27
N ASP A 78 -20.30 14.05 -3.35
CA ASP A 78 -20.75 14.37 -4.71
C ASP A 78 -21.87 13.44 -5.17
N SER A 79 -21.89 12.19 -4.67
CA SER A 79 -22.97 11.22 -4.92
C SER A 79 -24.18 11.37 -3.99
N GLY A 80 -24.09 12.20 -2.96
CA GLY A 80 -25.20 12.38 -2.00
C GLY A 80 -25.47 11.18 -1.09
N TRP A 81 -24.52 10.24 -0.98
CA TRP A 81 -24.70 9.03 -0.16
C TRP A 81 -24.69 9.31 1.35
N PRO A 82 -25.23 8.38 2.18
CA PRO A 82 -25.30 8.56 3.63
C PRO A 82 -23.92 8.74 4.26
N LYS A 83 -23.67 9.94 4.80
CA LYS A 83 -22.35 10.29 5.36
C LYS A 83 -22.05 9.52 6.64
N GLU A 84 -23.04 9.40 7.54
CA GLU A 84 -22.86 8.82 8.88
C GLU A 84 -22.69 7.29 8.87
N THR A 85 -23.27 6.61 7.90
CA THR A 85 -23.18 5.16 7.75
C THR A 85 -22.12 4.78 6.74
N LEU A 86 -22.39 4.97 5.45
CA LEU A 86 -21.47 4.59 4.37
C LEU A 86 -20.19 5.43 4.39
N GLY A 87 -20.30 6.74 4.48
CA GLY A 87 -19.16 7.64 4.43
C GLY A 87 -18.18 7.41 5.58
N ARG A 88 -18.67 7.31 6.81
CA ARG A 88 -17.85 7.10 8.00
C ARG A 88 -17.17 5.73 7.99
N THR A 89 -17.90 4.68 7.60
CA THR A 89 -17.33 3.32 7.55
C THR A 89 -16.29 3.22 6.44
N ALA A 90 -16.56 3.75 5.23
CA ALA A 90 -15.60 3.79 4.14
C ALA A 90 -14.34 4.60 4.48
N TYR A 91 -14.52 5.73 5.19
CA TYR A 91 -13.40 6.54 5.68
C TYR A 91 -12.52 5.73 6.67
N ASN A 92 -13.13 5.09 7.66
CA ASN A 92 -12.39 4.25 8.61
C ASN A 92 -11.70 3.08 7.91
N MET A 93 -12.33 2.47 6.91
CA MET A 93 -11.76 1.41 6.09
C MET A 93 -10.55 1.91 5.29
N SER A 94 -10.59 3.16 4.82
CA SER A 94 -9.46 3.79 4.13
C SER A 94 -8.26 4.09 5.05
N ILE A 95 -8.44 4.09 6.37
CA ILE A 95 -7.35 4.09 7.34
C ILE A 95 -6.79 2.67 7.51
N ASP A 96 -7.66 1.68 7.62
CA ASP A 96 -7.25 0.28 7.79
C ASP A 96 -6.47 -0.25 6.57
N ILE A 97 -6.72 0.25 5.35
CA ILE A 97 -6.06 -0.21 4.12
C ILE A 97 -4.53 -0.08 4.15
N TYR A 98 -3.99 0.85 4.95
CA TYR A 98 -2.55 1.00 5.13
C TYR A 98 -1.90 -0.17 5.89
N ARG A 99 -2.69 -1.09 6.43
CA ARG A 99 -2.23 -2.35 7.01
C ARG A 99 -2.09 -3.47 5.98
N THR A 100 -2.43 -3.19 4.72
CA THR A 100 -2.29 -4.09 3.57
C THR A 100 -1.15 -3.65 2.66
N PHE A 101 -0.90 -4.41 1.59
CA PHE A 101 0.03 -4.00 0.53
C PHE A 101 -0.64 -3.14 -0.56
N ALA A 102 -1.94 -2.85 -0.44
CA ALA A 102 -2.67 -2.05 -1.42
C ALA A 102 -2.00 -0.69 -1.72
N PRO A 103 -1.48 0.08 -0.73
CA PRO A 103 -0.81 1.35 -1.01
C PRO A 103 0.43 1.25 -1.89
N LEU A 104 1.06 0.08 -1.99
CA LEU A 104 2.19 -0.18 -2.87
C LEU A 104 1.77 -0.58 -4.28
N LYS A 105 0.56 -1.18 -4.42
CA LYS A 105 0.05 -1.72 -5.67
C LYS A 105 -0.90 -0.78 -6.40
N GLN A 106 -1.66 0.02 -5.65
CA GLN A 106 -2.86 0.70 -6.12
C GLN A 106 -2.77 2.22 -5.99
N THR A 107 -3.56 2.93 -6.80
CA THR A 107 -3.73 4.38 -6.69
C THR A 107 -4.65 4.75 -5.53
N ALA A 108 -4.59 6.01 -5.07
CA ALA A 108 -5.49 6.51 -4.03
C ALA A 108 -6.97 6.43 -4.45
N GLN A 109 -7.26 6.65 -5.73
CA GLN A 109 -8.59 6.56 -6.30
C GLN A 109 -9.12 5.12 -6.26
N THR A 110 -8.32 4.14 -6.71
CA THR A 110 -8.68 2.71 -6.65
C THR A 110 -8.94 2.28 -5.22
N MET A 111 -8.08 2.67 -4.28
CA MET A 111 -8.25 2.37 -2.85
C MET A 111 -9.53 2.98 -2.29
N ALA A 112 -9.84 4.23 -2.64
CA ALA A 112 -11.04 4.91 -2.18
C ALA A 112 -12.32 4.22 -2.68
N ILE A 113 -12.37 3.88 -3.97
CA ILE A 113 -13.52 3.21 -4.58
C ILE A 113 -13.71 1.81 -3.97
N ALA A 114 -12.61 1.06 -3.77
CA ALA A 114 -12.67 -0.24 -3.11
C ALA A 114 -13.22 -0.15 -1.67
N CYS A 115 -12.81 0.86 -0.90
CA CYS A 115 -13.34 1.09 0.45
C CYS A 115 -14.84 1.40 0.43
N ILE A 116 -15.29 2.23 -0.50
CA ILE A 116 -16.70 2.58 -0.67
C ILE A 116 -17.51 1.33 -1.07
N GLU A 117 -17.04 0.58 -2.06
CA GLU A 117 -17.73 -0.61 -2.54
C GLU A 117 -17.82 -1.70 -1.47
N LEU A 118 -16.70 -1.99 -0.77
CA LEU A 118 -16.72 -2.99 0.31
C LEU A 118 -17.68 -2.59 1.42
N THR A 119 -17.68 -1.31 1.81
CA THR A 119 -18.62 -0.79 2.80
C THR A 119 -20.07 -0.98 2.34
N ALA A 120 -20.37 -0.65 1.09
CA ALA A 120 -21.72 -0.79 0.55
C ALA A 120 -22.18 -2.26 0.51
N ARG A 121 -21.30 -3.19 0.12
CA ARG A 121 -21.59 -4.63 0.14
C ARG A 121 -21.87 -5.13 1.55
N LEU A 122 -21.11 -4.69 2.54
CA LEU A 122 -21.32 -5.05 3.94
C LEU A 122 -22.63 -4.43 4.49
N LEU A 123 -22.93 -3.19 4.16
CA LEU A 123 -24.18 -2.54 4.55
C LEU A 123 -25.39 -3.18 3.86
N ASN A 124 -25.28 -3.60 2.61
CA ASN A 124 -26.36 -4.31 1.91
C ASN A 124 -26.71 -5.65 2.58
N LEU A 125 -25.75 -6.33 3.21
CA LEU A 125 -26.00 -7.56 3.99
C LEU A 125 -26.61 -7.29 5.38
N THR A 126 -26.45 -6.09 5.91
CA THR A 126 -26.85 -5.74 7.29
C THR A 126 -27.99 -4.71 7.34
N THR A 127 -28.24 -4.02 6.24
CA THR A 127 -29.26 -2.96 6.09
C THR A 127 -29.87 -3.02 4.70
N ASP A 128 -30.91 -2.24 4.46
CA ASP A 128 -31.61 -2.13 3.14
C ASP A 128 -30.85 -1.23 2.13
N PHE A 129 -29.53 -1.10 2.25
CA PHE A 129 -28.74 -0.27 1.35
C PHE A 129 -28.62 -0.91 -0.04
N SER A 130 -29.06 -0.22 -1.10
CA SER A 130 -28.97 -0.74 -2.47
C SER A 130 -27.56 -0.60 -3.05
N MET A 131 -27.08 -1.68 -3.64
CA MET A 131 -25.78 -1.71 -4.35
C MET A 131 -25.85 -1.05 -5.74
N ASP A 132 -27.02 -0.91 -6.34
CA ASP A 132 -27.20 -0.39 -7.70
C ASP A 132 -26.68 1.04 -7.87
N ALA A 133 -26.75 1.82 -6.79
CA ALA A 133 -26.20 3.17 -6.74
C ALA A 133 -24.65 3.23 -6.86
N ILE A 134 -23.96 2.13 -6.61
CA ILE A 134 -22.47 2.11 -6.61
C ILE A 134 -21.92 1.33 -7.80
N VAL A 135 -22.50 0.17 -8.10
CA VAL A 135 -21.99 -0.78 -9.11
C VAL A 135 -22.89 -0.84 -10.34
N GLY A 136 -24.06 -0.22 -10.30
CA GLY A 136 -25.03 -0.17 -11.41
C GLY A 136 -24.61 0.72 -12.57
N SER A 137 -25.48 0.84 -13.57
CA SER A 137 -25.27 1.65 -14.79
C SER A 137 -25.04 3.14 -14.52
N GLU A 138 -25.54 3.64 -13.41
CA GLU A 138 -25.34 5.01 -12.91
C GLU A 138 -24.29 5.09 -11.80
N GLY A 139 -23.55 3.99 -11.55
CA GLY A 139 -22.56 3.89 -10.51
C GLY A 139 -21.27 4.68 -10.80
N ILE A 140 -20.23 4.38 -10.02
CA ILE A 140 -18.92 5.03 -10.15
C ILE A 140 -18.32 4.72 -11.53
N SER A 141 -18.06 5.75 -12.32
CA SER A 141 -17.34 5.61 -13.58
C SER A 141 -15.86 5.33 -13.30
N PHE A 142 -15.40 4.12 -13.60
CA PHE A 142 -14.01 3.72 -13.39
C PHE A 142 -13.03 4.49 -14.28
N GLU A 143 -13.44 4.82 -15.52
CA GLU A 143 -12.62 5.61 -16.44
C GLU A 143 -12.35 7.01 -15.89
N LYS A 144 -13.37 7.67 -15.34
CA LYS A 144 -13.23 9.00 -14.72
C LYS A 144 -12.19 9.02 -13.59
N TRP A 145 -12.04 7.90 -12.89
CA TRP A 145 -11.12 7.75 -11.76
C TRP A 145 -9.83 7.00 -12.12
N SER A 146 -9.57 6.79 -13.42
CA SER A 146 -8.36 6.12 -13.91
C SER A 146 -8.08 4.79 -13.20
N THR A 147 -9.11 3.96 -13.04
CA THR A 147 -9.05 2.66 -12.40
C THR A 147 -9.76 1.59 -13.21
N THR A 148 -9.50 0.34 -12.92
CA THR A 148 -10.13 -0.80 -13.59
C THR A 148 -10.83 -1.70 -12.58
N ARG A 149 -11.79 -2.50 -13.07
CA ARG A 149 -12.50 -3.48 -12.20
C ARG A 149 -11.53 -4.47 -11.56
N GLY A 150 -10.50 -4.92 -12.28
CA GLY A 150 -9.50 -5.84 -11.76
C GLY A 150 -8.71 -5.26 -10.60
N GLU A 151 -8.33 -4.01 -10.67
CA GLU A 151 -7.60 -3.29 -9.61
C GLU A 151 -8.45 -3.09 -8.36
N ILE A 152 -9.72 -2.74 -8.54
CA ILE A 152 -10.67 -2.63 -7.43
C ILE A 152 -10.88 -4.00 -6.78
N MET A 153 -11.08 -5.06 -7.58
CA MET A 153 -11.25 -6.43 -7.09
C MET A 153 -10.06 -6.90 -6.25
N GLU A 154 -8.83 -6.67 -6.73
CA GLU A 154 -7.62 -7.02 -5.98
C GLU A 154 -7.56 -6.29 -4.63
N THR A 155 -7.92 -5.00 -4.62
CA THR A 155 -7.95 -4.19 -3.39
C THR A 155 -9.04 -4.66 -2.41
N LEU A 156 -10.22 -5.03 -2.93
CA LEU A 156 -11.31 -5.62 -2.13
C LEU A 156 -10.87 -6.92 -1.46
N LEU A 157 -10.15 -7.78 -2.18
CA LEU A 157 -9.65 -9.04 -1.64
C LEU A 157 -8.56 -8.82 -0.58
N ASP A 158 -7.66 -7.86 -0.78
CA ASP A 158 -6.65 -7.48 0.23
C ASP A 158 -7.31 -6.99 1.53
N LEU A 159 -8.36 -6.17 1.44
CA LEU A 159 -9.12 -5.71 2.61
C LEU A 159 -9.86 -6.86 3.30
N LEU A 160 -10.47 -7.76 2.53
CA LEU A 160 -11.15 -8.92 3.10
C LEU A 160 -10.17 -9.88 3.78
N ASP A 161 -8.97 -10.06 3.25
CA ASP A 161 -7.91 -10.83 3.90
C ASP A 161 -7.52 -10.18 5.25
N LEU A 162 -7.37 -8.86 5.28
CA LEU A 162 -7.11 -8.12 6.52
C LEU A 162 -8.23 -8.33 7.56
N PHE A 163 -9.49 -8.16 7.16
CA PHE A 163 -10.62 -8.28 8.09
C PHE A 163 -10.95 -9.71 8.51
N THR A 164 -10.59 -10.71 7.74
CA THR A 164 -10.75 -12.11 8.14
C THR A 164 -9.66 -12.57 9.10
N HIS A 165 -8.41 -12.16 8.89
CA HIS A 165 -7.27 -12.67 9.66
C HIS A 165 -6.86 -11.75 10.82
N HIS A 166 -7.06 -10.43 10.69
CA HIS A 166 -6.57 -9.42 11.63
C HIS A 166 -7.65 -8.44 12.11
N ARG A 167 -8.93 -8.86 12.14
CA ARG A 167 -10.06 -7.98 12.43
C ARG A 167 -9.92 -7.18 13.74
N HIS A 168 -9.36 -7.77 14.79
CA HIS A 168 -9.21 -7.13 16.10
C HIS A 168 -8.17 -5.99 16.10
N ALA A 169 -7.29 -5.96 15.11
CA ALA A 169 -6.28 -4.93 14.97
C ALA A 169 -6.73 -3.77 14.06
N THR A 170 -7.98 -3.79 13.58
CA THR A 170 -8.54 -2.84 12.62
C THR A 170 -9.70 -2.05 13.22
N ILE A 171 -9.99 -0.88 12.64
CA ILE A 171 -11.07 0.00 13.09
C ILE A 171 -12.44 -0.59 12.70
N VAL A 172 -12.54 -1.12 11.47
CA VAL A 172 -13.82 -1.61 10.90
C VAL A 172 -14.05 -3.08 11.21
N GLY A 173 -13.00 -3.87 11.43
CA GLY A 173 -13.09 -5.33 11.51
C GLY A 173 -14.11 -5.85 12.52
N ASN A 174 -14.27 -5.16 13.66
CA ASN A 174 -15.22 -5.58 14.70
C ASN A 174 -16.65 -5.02 14.49
N GLN A 175 -16.87 -4.16 13.49
CA GLN A 175 -18.20 -3.58 13.21
C GLN A 175 -19.14 -4.58 12.52
N PHE A 176 -18.56 -5.55 11.80
CA PHE A 176 -19.31 -6.58 11.09
C PHE A 176 -18.91 -7.98 11.56
N SER A 177 -19.80 -8.96 11.39
CA SER A 177 -19.48 -10.35 11.70
C SER A 177 -18.50 -10.94 10.67
N ILE A 178 -17.77 -11.98 11.06
CA ILE A 178 -16.87 -12.69 10.15
C ILE A 178 -17.64 -13.32 8.98
N ASP A 179 -18.90 -13.75 9.23
CA ASP A 179 -19.76 -14.34 8.23
C ASP A 179 -20.11 -13.35 7.11
N ASN A 180 -20.29 -12.06 7.46
CA ASN A 180 -20.52 -11.00 6.47
C ASN A 180 -19.30 -10.81 5.55
N TYR A 181 -18.09 -10.83 6.10
CA TYR A 181 -16.87 -10.74 5.29
C TYR A 181 -16.70 -11.95 4.38
N ILE A 182 -17.00 -13.16 4.87
CA ILE A 182 -16.95 -14.40 4.09
C ILE A 182 -18.02 -14.37 2.98
N ALA A 183 -19.23 -13.94 3.28
CA ALA A 183 -20.31 -13.83 2.29
C ALA A 183 -19.95 -12.88 1.15
N VAL A 184 -19.40 -11.71 1.46
CA VAL A 184 -18.89 -10.76 0.45
C VAL A 184 -17.77 -11.39 -0.36
N ARG A 185 -16.82 -12.09 0.27
CA ARG A 185 -15.71 -12.75 -0.41
C ARG A 185 -16.19 -13.80 -1.41
N ILE A 186 -17.18 -14.62 -1.03
CA ILE A 186 -17.76 -15.64 -1.91
C ILE A 186 -18.38 -14.97 -3.16
N THR A 187 -19.10 -13.86 -2.95
CA THR A 187 -19.72 -13.10 -4.05
C THR A 187 -18.65 -12.51 -4.98
N LEU A 188 -17.59 -11.90 -4.44
CA LEU A 188 -16.51 -11.33 -5.23
C LEU A 188 -15.71 -12.39 -5.99
N ASN A 189 -15.46 -13.56 -5.39
CA ASN A 189 -14.80 -14.66 -6.08
C ASN A 189 -15.61 -15.18 -7.26
N LYS A 190 -16.94 -15.27 -7.13
CA LYS A 190 -17.82 -15.63 -8.25
C LYS A 190 -17.76 -14.57 -9.37
N GLU A 191 -17.78 -13.31 -9.01
CA GLU A 191 -17.66 -12.19 -9.95
C GLU A 191 -16.30 -12.22 -10.68
N ALA A 192 -15.20 -12.39 -9.95
CA ALA A 192 -13.86 -12.50 -10.51
C ALA A 192 -13.73 -13.64 -11.51
N THR A 193 -14.30 -14.80 -11.18
CA THR A 193 -14.33 -15.97 -12.08
C THR A 193 -15.17 -15.70 -13.33
N ALA A 194 -16.36 -15.11 -13.17
CA ALA A 194 -17.25 -14.81 -14.29
C ALA A 194 -16.67 -13.80 -15.27
N LEU A 195 -15.93 -12.80 -14.76
CA LEU A 195 -15.28 -11.76 -15.55
C LEU A 195 -13.85 -12.14 -15.98
N ASN A 196 -13.37 -13.33 -15.61
CA ASN A 196 -12.01 -13.81 -15.87
C ASN A 196 -10.95 -12.76 -15.48
N LEU A 197 -11.08 -12.18 -14.28
CA LEU A 197 -10.16 -11.17 -13.77
C LEU A 197 -8.93 -11.86 -13.17
N PRO A 198 -7.73 -11.67 -13.74
CA PRO A 198 -6.50 -12.21 -13.16
C PRO A 198 -6.17 -11.47 -11.86
N ARG A 199 -5.65 -12.18 -10.87
CA ARG A 199 -5.01 -11.53 -9.72
C ARG A 199 -3.74 -10.84 -10.19
N TYR A 200 -3.41 -9.73 -9.54
CA TYR A 200 -2.24 -8.91 -9.90
C TYR A 200 -0.92 -9.70 -9.92
N THR A 201 -0.78 -10.67 -9.01
CA THR A 201 0.37 -11.57 -8.92
C THR A 201 0.47 -12.57 -10.07
N GLU A 202 -0.63 -12.89 -10.74
CA GLU A 202 -0.66 -13.86 -11.85
C GLU A 202 -0.18 -13.23 -13.17
N THR A 203 -0.22 -11.91 -13.30
CA THR A 203 0.21 -11.20 -14.52
C THR A 203 1.72 -11.03 -14.63
N ILE A 204 2.48 -11.25 -13.54
CA ILE A 204 3.94 -11.06 -13.52
C ILE A 204 4.68 -12.30 -14.03
N ASP A 205 4.10 -13.50 -13.88
CA ASP A 205 4.79 -14.77 -14.09
C ASP A 205 4.36 -15.56 -15.33
N ALA A 206 3.51 -15.01 -16.20
CA ALA A 206 3.17 -15.66 -17.45
C ALA A 206 4.09 -15.17 -18.58
N PRO A 207 5.23 -15.84 -18.86
CA PRO A 207 5.85 -15.69 -20.17
C PRO A 207 4.79 -16.15 -21.18
N LYS A 208 4.44 -15.28 -22.12
CA LYS A 208 3.65 -15.69 -23.29
C LYS A 208 4.42 -16.82 -23.96
N SER A 209 4.05 -18.05 -23.63
CA SER A 209 4.57 -19.22 -24.34
C SER A 209 3.90 -19.25 -25.70
N ASP A 210 4.58 -18.73 -26.71
CA ASP A 210 4.33 -19.11 -28.09
C ASP A 210 4.65 -20.59 -28.21
N LEU A 211 3.69 -21.43 -27.89
CA LEU A 211 3.74 -22.86 -28.15
C LEU A 211 3.36 -23.12 -29.59
N ASN A 212 4.37 -23.12 -30.46
CA ASN A 212 4.37 -24.01 -31.62
C ASN A 212 5.75 -24.67 -31.73
N GLY A 213 5.77 -25.99 -31.56
CA GLY A 213 6.82 -26.81 -32.12
C GLY A 213 7.63 -27.71 -31.20
N ALA A 214 7.22 -28.98 -31.15
CA ALA A 214 8.08 -30.18 -31.13
C ALA A 214 8.89 -30.58 -29.88
N ALA A 215 8.62 -31.78 -29.53
CA ALA A 215 9.12 -32.71 -28.53
C ALA A 215 10.65 -32.90 -28.42
N ASN A 216 10.99 -33.44 -27.25
CA ASN A 216 12.11 -34.30 -26.85
C ASN A 216 13.31 -33.67 -26.12
N GLY A 217 13.53 -34.27 -24.95
CA GLY A 217 14.86 -34.27 -24.32
C GLY A 217 14.88 -34.08 -22.81
N ALA A 218 14.83 -35.18 -22.07
CA ALA A 218 15.05 -35.21 -20.62
C ALA A 218 16.46 -34.71 -20.23
N SER A 219 16.57 -33.85 -19.23
CA SER A 219 17.74 -33.81 -18.38
C SER A 219 17.43 -33.18 -17.02
N LYS A 220 17.67 -33.99 -15.99
CA LYS A 220 17.61 -33.60 -14.57
C LYS A 220 18.82 -32.75 -14.23
N HIS A 221 18.63 -31.54 -13.70
CA HIS A 221 19.63 -30.90 -12.85
C HIS A 221 18.93 -30.07 -11.76
N SER A 222 19.21 -30.43 -10.51
CA SER A 222 18.86 -29.70 -9.29
C SER A 222 19.69 -28.43 -9.18
N PRO A 223 19.16 -27.29 -8.70
CA PRO A 223 19.98 -26.11 -8.45
C PRO A 223 20.67 -26.23 -7.09
N VAL A 224 22.00 -26.08 -7.14
CA VAL A 224 22.90 -25.96 -5.99
C VAL A 224 22.90 -24.52 -5.54
N SER A 225 22.73 -24.29 -4.23
CA SER A 225 22.86 -22.99 -3.57
C SER A 225 24.30 -22.50 -3.61
N PRO A 226 24.58 -21.21 -3.88
CA PRO A 226 25.92 -20.68 -3.75
C PRO A 226 26.21 -20.25 -2.30
N ALA A 227 27.36 -20.73 -1.79
CA ALA A 227 27.93 -20.39 -0.51
C ALA A 227 28.51 -18.96 -0.48
N LEU A 228 28.41 -18.30 0.67
CA LEU A 228 29.09 -17.02 0.97
C LEU A 228 30.62 -17.18 1.05
N PRO A 229 31.41 -16.25 0.50
CA PRO A 229 32.81 -16.13 0.85
C PRO A 229 33.01 -15.13 1.99
N GLY A 230 33.91 -15.51 2.87
CA GLY A 230 34.25 -14.83 4.11
C GLY A 230 34.97 -13.48 3.98
N ALA A 231 34.92 -12.78 5.08
CA ALA A 231 35.51 -11.49 5.34
C ALA A 231 37.05 -11.53 5.28
N THR A 232 37.63 -10.52 4.62
CA THR A 232 38.99 -10.04 4.96
C THR A 232 39.02 -8.52 4.99
N ASN A 233 39.48 -7.98 6.12
CA ASN A 233 39.80 -6.58 6.38
C ASN A 233 40.87 -6.04 5.45
N GLN A 234 40.68 -4.84 4.90
CA GLN A 234 41.70 -3.81 4.74
C GLN A 234 41.10 -2.48 4.31
N SER A 235 41.30 -1.44 5.10
CA SER A 235 41.19 0.01 4.80
C SER A 235 42.65 0.54 4.54
N PRO A 236 42.89 1.81 4.17
CA PRO A 236 42.16 2.75 3.32
C PRO A 236 43.01 3.36 2.18
N ASN A 237 42.42 4.02 1.20
CA ASN A 237 42.93 5.29 0.64
C ASN A 237 41.96 5.93 -0.36
N SER A 238 41.91 7.25 -0.29
CA SER A 238 41.00 8.17 -0.98
C SER A 238 41.15 8.24 -2.50
N PRO A 239 40.17 8.85 -3.21
CA PRO A 239 39.93 8.64 -4.62
C PRO A 239 40.62 9.67 -5.54
N PRO A 240 40.70 9.40 -6.84
CA PRO A 240 40.81 10.44 -7.84
C PRO A 240 39.47 10.63 -8.57
N ALA A 241 39.14 11.89 -8.79
CA ALA A 241 38.02 12.34 -9.61
C ALA A 241 38.23 11.93 -11.08
N MET A 242 37.19 11.41 -11.71
CA MET A 242 37.13 11.28 -13.17
C MET A 242 35.76 11.70 -13.69
N GLY A 243 35.81 12.50 -14.76
CA GLY A 243 34.69 13.18 -15.41
C GLY A 243 33.75 12.28 -16.23
N PRO A 244 32.78 12.89 -16.93
CA PRO A 244 31.61 12.21 -17.43
C PRO A 244 31.86 11.47 -18.75
N THR A 245 31.63 10.16 -18.78
CA THR A 245 31.47 9.42 -20.03
C THR A 245 29.99 9.05 -20.21
N SER A 246 29.45 9.53 -21.30
CA SER A 246 28.12 9.20 -21.83
C SER A 246 28.05 7.70 -22.17
N ALA A 247 27.18 6.97 -21.45
CA ALA A 247 26.76 5.65 -21.85
C ALA A 247 25.22 5.64 -21.95
N THR A 248 24.71 5.60 -23.18
CA THR A 248 23.33 5.28 -23.53
C THR A 248 23.06 3.82 -23.15
N GLY A 249 22.62 3.59 -21.92
CA GLY A 249 22.10 2.33 -21.43
C GLY A 249 20.69 2.54 -20.93
N ALA A 250 19.76 1.67 -21.32
CA ALA A 250 18.37 1.67 -20.89
C ALA A 250 18.32 1.80 -19.36
N ARG A 251 17.98 2.98 -18.86
CA ARG A 251 17.76 3.22 -17.42
C ARG A 251 16.52 2.48 -17.00
N SER A 252 16.67 1.47 -16.18
CA SER A 252 15.61 0.98 -15.32
C SER A 252 15.08 2.18 -14.53
N ARG A 253 13.87 2.62 -14.86
CA ARG A 253 13.24 3.78 -14.21
C ARG A 253 12.68 3.34 -12.86
N VAL A 254 13.53 3.27 -11.86
CA VAL A 254 13.09 3.14 -10.48
C VAL A 254 12.76 4.54 -9.97
N GLY A 255 11.51 4.79 -9.62
CA GLY A 255 11.07 6.03 -8.98
C GLY A 255 10.88 7.23 -9.93
N GLU A 256 10.12 7.08 -11.01
CA GLU A 256 9.72 8.22 -11.83
C GLU A 256 8.69 9.09 -11.07
N ARG A 257 8.95 10.39 -10.95
CA ARG A 257 8.02 11.32 -10.30
C ARG A 257 6.77 11.52 -11.15
N GLY A 258 5.60 11.33 -10.57
CA GLY A 258 4.33 11.73 -11.18
C GLY A 258 4.21 13.25 -11.32
N LYS A 259 3.24 13.75 -12.09
CA LYS A 259 2.97 15.19 -12.26
C LYS A 259 2.75 15.93 -10.93
N ASP A 260 2.24 15.24 -9.92
CA ASP A 260 2.01 15.78 -8.58
C ASP A 260 3.19 15.56 -7.62
N GLY A 261 4.32 15.12 -8.15
CA GLY A 261 5.55 14.91 -7.40
C GLY A 261 5.56 13.72 -6.44
N THR A 262 4.56 12.86 -6.47
CA THR A 262 4.54 11.65 -5.65
C THR A 262 5.44 10.59 -6.29
N VAL A 263 6.39 10.08 -5.52
CA VAL A 263 7.20 8.92 -5.92
C VAL A 263 6.45 7.65 -5.55
N ARG A 264 6.07 6.87 -6.55
CA ARG A 264 5.45 5.56 -6.35
C ARG A 264 6.22 4.48 -7.06
N PHE A 265 6.38 3.39 -6.38
CA PHE A 265 6.90 2.15 -6.97
C PHE A 265 5.71 1.38 -7.56
N MET A 266 5.41 1.65 -8.83
CA MET A 266 4.35 0.94 -9.54
C MET A 266 4.91 -0.36 -10.12
N LEU A 267 4.23 -1.45 -9.85
CA LEU A 267 4.60 -2.77 -10.39
C LEU A 267 4.31 -2.88 -11.90
N SER A 268 3.42 -2.02 -12.43
CA SER A 268 3.12 -1.93 -13.86
C SER A 268 3.54 -0.59 -14.43
N ALA A 269 4.34 -0.61 -15.52
CA ALA A 269 4.77 0.59 -16.21
C ALA A 269 3.61 1.32 -16.93
N GLU A 270 2.57 0.61 -17.33
CA GLU A 270 1.38 1.18 -17.96
C GLU A 270 0.55 1.98 -16.96
N ARG A 271 0.38 1.46 -15.74
CA ARG A 271 -0.30 2.16 -14.65
C ARG A 271 0.46 3.43 -14.22
N ALA A 272 1.78 3.35 -14.15
CA ALA A 272 2.62 4.50 -13.84
C ALA A 272 2.49 5.63 -14.88
N ARG A 273 2.22 5.29 -16.15
CA ARG A 273 1.92 6.28 -17.19
C ARG A 273 0.52 6.89 -17.05
N GLY A 274 -0.49 6.04 -16.86
CA GLY A 274 -1.88 6.51 -16.70
C GLY A 274 -2.06 7.44 -15.49
N GLU A 275 -1.34 7.19 -14.39
CA GLU A 275 -1.38 8.06 -13.20
C GLU A 275 -0.75 9.45 -13.44
N LYS A 276 0.17 9.55 -14.42
CA LYS A 276 0.77 10.84 -14.81
C LYS A 276 -0.12 11.68 -15.70
N GLU A 277 -0.99 11.06 -16.46
CA GLU A 277 -1.88 11.72 -17.42
C GLU A 277 -3.22 12.14 -16.79
N ALA A 278 -3.58 11.54 -15.65
CA ALA A 278 -4.78 11.85 -14.87
C ALA A 278 -4.54 12.97 -13.84
#